data_1154f6bf73e87ca49a15daf6f6e522e8
#
_entry.id   1154f6bf73e87ca49a15daf6f6e522e8
#
_cell.length_a   1.000
_cell.length_b   1.000
_cell.length_c   1.000
_cell.angle_alpha   90.00
_cell.angle_beta   90.00
_cell.angle_gamma   90.00
#
_symmetry.space_group_name_H-M   'P 1'
#
loop_
_entity.id
_entity.type
_entity.pdbx_description
1 polymer ?
#
loop_
_entity_poly.entity_id
_entity_poly.type
_entity_poly.pdbx_seq_one_letter_code
_entity_poly.pdbx_strand_id
1 'polypeptide(L)'
;MLVKIFSGAVNGIEATTITLEVNILNGAKFIIVGLPDNAVKESQQRIDSALREIGSRIPGKRVIINMAPADVKKEGSAYDLPLCIGILAANEQLSPEGLENFMMLGELSLDGSLVAVKGVLPIAINARSEGFKSIIVPLENANEAEIGRASCRERV
;
A
#
# COMPACT_ATOMS: atom_id res chain seq x y z
N MET A 1 7.96 -15.44 -3.94
CA MET A 1 6.78 -15.38 -4.83
C MET A 1 6.53 -13.94 -5.24
N LEU A 2 6.16 -13.70 -6.48
CA LEU A 2 5.80 -12.37 -6.96
C LEU A 2 4.32 -12.08 -6.64
N VAL A 3 4.07 -10.96 -5.97
CA VAL A 3 2.72 -10.53 -5.58
C VAL A 3 2.50 -9.09 -6.04
N LYS A 4 1.28 -8.78 -6.47
CA LYS A 4 0.86 -7.42 -6.81
C LYS A 4 -0.15 -6.91 -5.80
N ILE A 5 0.11 -5.72 -5.28
CA ILE A 5 -0.77 -4.98 -4.38
C ILE A 5 -1.03 -3.61 -5.00
N PHE A 6 -2.18 -3.03 -4.74
CA PHE A 6 -2.58 -1.75 -5.33
C PHE A 6 -2.71 -0.67 -4.26
N SER A 7 -2.24 0.50 -4.60
CA SER A 7 -2.36 1.72 -3.80
C SER A 7 -2.62 2.90 -4.73
N GLY A 8 -2.54 4.10 -4.23
CA GLY A 8 -2.76 5.30 -5.02
C GLY A 8 -1.77 6.41 -4.69
N ALA A 9 -1.55 7.26 -5.68
CA ALA A 9 -0.81 8.51 -5.52
C ALA A 9 -1.71 9.68 -5.92
N VAL A 10 -1.62 10.77 -5.19
CA VAL A 10 -2.34 12.02 -5.51
C VAL A 10 -1.40 13.00 -6.18
N ASN A 11 -1.85 13.55 -7.31
CA ASN A 11 -1.17 14.63 -8.01
C ASN A 11 -2.18 15.75 -8.26
N GLY A 12 -2.11 16.82 -7.48
CA GLY A 12 -3.13 17.87 -7.47
C GLY A 12 -4.45 17.34 -6.92
N ILE A 13 -5.51 17.34 -7.73
CA ILE A 13 -6.85 16.84 -7.37
C ILE A 13 -7.12 15.43 -7.92
N GLU A 14 -6.20 14.90 -8.72
CA GLU A 14 -6.35 13.60 -9.36
C GLU A 14 -5.53 12.54 -8.63
N ALA A 15 -6.00 11.31 -8.70
CA ALA A 15 -5.30 10.16 -8.17
C ALA A 15 -4.93 9.18 -9.30
N THR A 16 -3.79 8.55 -9.14
CA THR A 16 -3.28 7.52 -10.05
C THR A 16 -3.10 6.23 -9.28
N THR A 17 -3.52 5.10 -9.87
CA THR A 17 -3.28 3.78 -9.28
C THR A 17 -1.80 3.45 -9.33
N ILE A 18 -1.26 3.06 -8.18
CA ILE A 18 0.11 2.58 -8.04
C ILE A 18 0.07 1.06 -7.85
N THR A 19 0.77 0.35 -8.70
CA THR A 19 0.95 -1.10 -8.57
C THR A 19 2.26 -1.38 -7.85
N LEU A 20 2.15 -2.07 -6.73
CA LEU A 20 3.29 -2.51 -5.94
C LEU A 20 3.57 -3.97 -6.28
N GLU A 21 4.68 -4.22 -6.94
CA GLU A 21 5.12 -5.57 -7.25
C GLU A 21 6.18 -5.97 -6.23
N VAL A 22 5.87 -6.98 -5.42
CA VAL A 22 6.76 -7.46 -4.36
C VAL A 22 7.25 -8.84 -4.72
N ASN A 23 8.56 -9.03 -4.77
CA ASN A 23 9.18 -10.32 -5.02
C ASN A 23 10.23 -10.64 -3.96
N ILE A 24 10.24 -11.89 -3.52
CA ILE A 24 11.21 -12.38 -2.54
C ILE A 24 12.09 -13.42 -3.23
N LEU A 25 13.38 -13.15 -3.23
CA LEU A 25 14.40 -13.94 -3.91
C LEU A 25 15.52 -14.34 -2.92
N ASN A 26 16.45 -15.15 -3.40
CA ASN A 26 17.65 -15.48 -2.63
C ASN A 26 18.54 -14.26 -2.51
N GLY A 27 19.09 -14.04 -1.33
CA GLY A 27 19.93 -12.89 -1.01
C GLY A 27 19.51 -12.26 0.30
N ALA A 28 20.00 -11.04 0.59
CA ALA A 28 19.77 -10.37 1.87
C ALA A 28 19.64 -8.85 1.72
N LYS A 29 19.00 -8.37 0.64
CA LYS A 29 18.80 -6.92 0.42
C LYS A 29 17.35 -6.56 0.37
N PHE A 30 17.03 -5.37 0.84
CA PHE A 30 15.70 -4.75 0.71
C PHE A 30 15.82 -3.57 -0.27
N ILE A 31 15.14 -3.65 -1.39
CA ILE A 31 15.26 -2.68 -2.50
C ILE A 31 13.87 -2.22 -2.91
N ILE A 32 13.69 -0.89 -2.99
CA ILE A 32 12.48 -0.27 -3.55
C ILE A 32 12.89 0.55 -4.77
N VAL A 33 12.24 0.32 -5.90
CA VAL A 33 12.44 1.07 -7.15
C VAL A 33 11.12 1.69 -7.63
N GLY A 34 11.18 2.68 -8.49
CA GLY A 34 10.01 3.36 -9.04
C GLY A 34 9.81 4.77 -8.48
N LEU A 35 10.88 5.52 -8.31
CA LEU A 35 10.90 6.89 -7.78
C LEU A 35 10.30 7.03 -6.37
N PRO A 36 10.71 6.21 -5.39
CA PRO A 36 10.29 6.40 -4.00
C PRO A 36 11.01 7.59 -3.38
N ASP A 37 10.30 8.39 -2.59
CA ASP A 37 10.94 9.41 -1.76
C ASP A 37 11.56 8.80 -0.50
N ASN A 38 12.17 9.65 0.36
CA ASN A 38 12.80 9.17 1.59
C ASN A 38 11.76 8.57 2.56
N ALA A 39 10.56 9.13 2.65
CA ALA A 39 9.51 8.62 3.52
C ALA A 39 9.06 7.21 3.07
N VAL A 40 8.99 6.96 1.77
CA VAL A 40 8.71 5.61 1.24
C VAL A 40 9.85 4.65 1.58
N LYS A 41 11.11 5.07 1.44
CA LYS A 41 12.27 4.23 1.78
C LYS A 41 12.34 3.91 3.27
N GLU A 42 11.90 4.80 4.13
CA GLU A 42 11.83 4.61 5.58
C GLU A 42 10.79 3.57 5.99
N SER A 43 9.85 3.22 5.10
CA SER A 43 8.80 2.24 5.39
C SER A 43 9.36 0.89 5.85
N GLN A 44 10.53 0.51 5.38
CA GLN A 44 11.20 -0.72 5.83
C GLN A 44 11.32 -0.78 7.35
N GLN A 45 11.72 0.33 7.99
CA GLN A 45 11.91 0.39 9.43
C GLN A 45 10.58 0.30 10.18
N ARG A 46 9.56 1.01 9.70
CA ARG A 46 8.22 0.97 10.30
C ARG A 46 7.59 -0.41 10.16
N ILE A 47 7.70 -1.04 8.99
CA ILE A 47 7.18 -2.38 8.71
C ILE A 47 7.89 -3.42 9.59
N ASP A 48 9.22 -3.38 9.67
CA ASP A 48 9.96 -4.35 10.47
C ASP A 48 9.56 -4.28 11.94
N SER A 49 9.45 -3.08 12.51
CA SER A 49 9.02 -2.90 13.89
C SER A 49 7.58 -3.37 14.10
N ALA A 50 6.66 -2.98 13.23
CA ALA A 50 5.25 -3.37 13.31
C ALA A 50 5.07 -4.89 13.21
N LEU A 51 5.78 -5.55 12.31
CA LEU A 51 5.72 -7.01 12.17
C LEU A 51 6.24 -7.73 13.41
N ARG A 52 7.32 -7.23 14.02
CA ARG A 52 7.86 -7.82 15.26
C ARG A 52 6.87 -7.77 16.40
N GLU A 53 6.08 -6.71 16.51
CA GLU A 53 5.04 -6.58 17.53
C GLU A 53 3.94 -7.66 17.41
N ILE A 54 3.67 -8.14 16.21
CA ILE A 54 2.71 -9.23 15.98
C ILE A 54 3.35 -10.61 15.88
N GLY A 55 4.63 -10.74 16.21
CA GLY A 55 5.35 -12.01 16.19
C GLY A 55 5.84 -12.44 14.80
N SER A 56 5.92 -11.51 13.86
CA SER A 56 6.44 -11.74 12.52
C SER A 56 7.70 -10.89 12.26
N ARG A 57 8.18 -10.89 11.03
CA ARG A 57 9.34 -10.08 10.63
C ARG A 57 9.45 -10.01 9.11
N ILE A 58 10.20 -9.04 8.63
CA ILE A 58 10.64 -9.03 7.23
C ILE A 58 11.57 -10.24 7.04
N PRO A 59 11.36 -11.06 5.98
CA PRO A 59 12.21 -12.23 5.77
C PRO A 59 13.67 -11.83 5.54
N GLY A 60 14.59 -12.62 6.05
CA GLY A 60 16.04 -12.46 5.83
C GLY A 60 16.47 -12.86 4.42
N LYS A 61 15.67 -12.52 3.43
CA LYS A 61 15.87 -12.79 2.01
C LYS A 61 15.96 -11.47 1.24
N ARG A 62 16.26 -11.56 -0.04
CA ARG A 62 16.22 -10.39 -0.91
C ARG A 62 14.78 -10.02 -1.22
N VAL A 63 14.35 -8.86 -0.77
CA VAL A 63 13.03 -8.29 -1.05
C VAL A 63 13.19 -7.19 -2.10
N ILE A 64 12.55 -7.36 -3.25
CA ILE A 64 12.54 -6.35 -4.31
C ILE A 64 11.11 -5.85 -4.45
N ILE A 65 10.93 -4.54 -4.38
CA ILE A 65 9.64 -3.88 -4.55
C ILE A 65 9.76 -2.91 -5.72
N ASN A 66 8.89 -3.07 -6.70
CA ASN A 66 8.75 -2.13 -7.80
C ASN A 66 7.43 -1.38 -7.64
N MET A 67 7.49 -0.06 -7.62
CA MET A 67 6.32 0.81 -7.54
C MET A 67 6.02 1.38 -8.93
N ALA A 68 5.10 0.78 -9.64
CA ALA A 68 4.74 1.17 -11.00
C ALA A 68 3.56 2.15 -11.01
N PRO A 69 3.51 3.10 -11.97
CA PRO A 69 4.48 3.33 -13.04
C PRO A 69 5.75 4.01 -12.55
N ALA A 70 6.88 3.70 -13.20
CA ALA A 70 8.21 4.16 -12.77
C ALA A 70 8.44 5.68 -12.93
N ASP A 71 7.65 6.33 -13.77
CA ASP A 71 7.73 7.78 -14.04
C ASP A 71 6.89 8.63 -13.08
N VAL A 72 6.07 8.01 -12.24
CA VAL A 72 5.28 8.68 -11.21
C VAL A 72 6.04 8.64 -9.90
N LYS A 73 6.28 9.80 -9.31
CA LYS A 73 6.92 9.92 -8.01
C LYS A 73 5.99 9.44 -6.89
N LYS A 74 6.51 8.64 -5.97
CA LYS A 74 5.78 8.14 -4.80
C LYS A 74 6.30 8.86 -3.57
N GLU A 75 5.39 9.49 -2.84
CA GLU A 75 5.70 10.36 -1.70
C GLU A 75 4.92 9.95 -0.45
N GLY A 76 5.54 10.13 0.69
CA GLY A 76 4.91 9.98 2.00
C GLY A 76 4.89 8.55 2.53
N SER A 77 4.19 8.39 3.64
CA SER A 77 4.17 7.15 4.43
C SER A 77 2.95 6.27 4.18
N ALA A 78 2.04 6.68 3.30
CA ALA A 78 0.78 5.97 3.07
C ALA A 78 0.94 4.60 2.41
N TYR A 79 2.11 4.28 1.90
CA TYR A 79 2.41 2.99 1.28
C TYR A 79 2.83 1.91 2.29
N ASP A 80 2.98 2.24 3.57
CA ASP A 80 3.42 1.29 4.59
C ASP A 80 2.52 0.05 4.63
N LEU A 81 1.21 0.23 4.69
CA LEU A 81 0.26 -0.88 4.75
C LEU A 81 0.33 -1.77 3.51
N PRO A 82 0.19 -1.25 2.28
CA PRO A 82 0.27 -2.12 1.10
C PRO A 82 1.65 -2.78 0.94
N LEU A 83 2.74 -2.13 1.30
CA LEU A 83 4.06 -2.74 1.29
C LEU A 83 4.15 -3.90 2.29
N CYS A 84 3.63 -3.71 3.49
CA CYS A 84 3.61 -4.74 4.54
C CYS A 84 2.80 -5.97 4.10
N ILE A 85 1.59 -5.76 3.58
CA ILE A 85 0.73 -6.83 3.07
C ILE A 85 1.39 -7.56 1.90
N GLY A 86 2.02 -6.82 0.98
CA GLY A 86 2.76 -7.39 -0.13
C GLY A 86 3.93 -8.29 0.30
N ILE A 87 4.68 -7.86 1.30
CA ILE A 87 5.78 -8.65 1.87
C ILE A 87 5.26 -9.93 2.53
N LEU A 88 4.20 -9.82 3.33
CA LEU A 88 3.60 -10.99 3.97
C LEU A 88 3.06 -12.00 2.94
N ALA A 89 2.41 -11.53 1.90
CA ALA A 89 1.88 -12.39 0.84
C ALA A 89 3.00 -13.02 0.00
N ALA A 90 4.03 -12.24 -0.36
CA ALA A 90 5.18 -12.75 -1.11
C ALA A 90 6.00 -13.76 -0.30
N ASN A 91 6.00 -13.65 1.02
CA ASN A 91 6.63 -14.61 1.94
C ASN A 91 5.71 -15.76 2.35
N GLU A 92 4.57 -15.89 1.72
CA GLU A 92 3.59 -16.98 1.94
C GLU A 92 3.02 -17.03 3.37
N GLN A 93 3.10 -15.94 4.13
CA GLN A 93 2.47 -15.80 5.44
C GLN A 93 1.01 -15.32 5.34
N LEU A 94 0.61 -14.85 4.18
CA LEU A 94 -0.73 -14.38 3.85
C LEU A 94 -1.08 -14.87 2.46
N SER A 95 -2.32 -15.35 2.27
CA SER A 95 -2.78 -15.74 0.93
C SER A 95 -2.87 -14.52 0.01
N PRO A 96 -2.29 -14.57 -1.19
CA PRO A 96 -2.41 -13.49 -2.16
C PRO A 96 -3.77 -13.45 -2.87
N GLU A 97 -4.60 -14.47 -2.68
CA GLU A 97 -5.88 -14.60 -3.35
C GLU A 97 -6.84 -13.47 -2.96
N GLY A 98 -7.37 -12.78 -3.96
CA GLY A 98 -8.32 -11.69 -3.76
C GLY A 98 -7.68 -10.31 -3.49
N LEU A 99 -6.37 -10.22 -3.30
CA LEU A 99 -5.69 -8.95 -3.04
C LEU A 99 -5.84 -7.94 -4.19
N GLU A 100 -6.02 -8.43 -5.40
CA GLU A 100 -6.25 -7.60 -6.60
C GLU A 100 -7.58 -6.81 -6.55
N ASN A 101 -8.48 -7.17 -5.65
CA ASN A 101 -9.77 -6.48 -5.48
C ASN A 101 -9.70 -5.26 -4.57
N PHE A 102 -8.56 -5.07 -3.89
CA PHE A 102 -8.40 -4.03 -2.86
C PHE A 102 -7.39 -2.99 -3.27
N MET A 103 -7.73 -1.73 -3.02
CA MET A 103 -6.75 -0.64 -2.97
C MET A 103 -6.45 -0.33 -1.50
N MET A 104 -5.19 -0.19 -1.13
CA MET A 104 -4.76 -0.07 0.26
C MET A 104 -3.94 1.18 0.50
N LEU A 105 -4.21 1.86 1.60
CA LEU A 105 -3.47 3.01 2.10
C LEU A 105 -3.36 2.93 3.62
N GLY A 106 -2.23 3.32 4.17
CA GLY A 106 -2.07 3.45 5.60
C GLY A 106 -0.62 3.61 6.00
N GLU A 107 -0.38 4.46 6.99
CA GLU A 107 0.91 4.57 7.65
C GLU A 107 0.94 3.62 8.84
N LEU A 108 2.07 2.96 9.08
CA LEU A 108 2.28 2.11 10.24
C LEU A 108 3.02 2.86 11.35
N SER A 109 2.51 2.78 12.57
CA SER A 109 3.29 3.07 13.77
C SER A 109 4.19 1.88 14.11
N LEU A 110 5.20 2.09 14.94
CA LEU A 110 6.14 1.05 15.33
C LEU A 110 5.48 -0.10 16.10
N ASP A 111 4.33 0.15 16.72
CA ASP A 111 3.53 -0.86 17.43
C ASP A 111 2.58 -1.66 16.53
N GLY A 112 2.56 -1.37 15.23
CA GLY A 112 1.69 -2.03 14.26
C GLY A 112 0.32 -1.39 14.06
N SER A 113 -0.01 -0.32 14.80
CA SER A 113 -1.26 0.42 14.57
C SER A 113 -1.20 1.24 13.29
N LEU A 114 -2.37 1.49 12.69
CA LEU A 114 -2.50 2.32 11.50
C LEU A 114 -2.75 3.78 11.87
N VAL A 115 -2.07 4.67 11.19
CA VAL A 115 -2.17 6.12 11.35
C VAL A 115 -2.83 6.71 10.12
N ALA A 116 -3.71 7.71 10.33
CA ALA A 116 -4.41 8.42 9.26
C ALA A 116 -3.44 8.98 8.22
N VAL A 117 -3.87 8.95 6.97
CA VAL A 117 -3.10 9.45 5.83
C VAL A 117 -3.88 10.51 5.06
N LYS A 118 -3.19 11.26 4.23
CA LYS A 118 -3.79 12.29 3.36
C LYS A 118 -4.12 11.72 1.99
N GLY A 119 -5.10 12.32 1.31
CA GLY A 119 -5.40 12.00 -0.08
C GLY A 119 -6.34 10.82 -0.26
N VAL A 120 -7.00 10.35 0.79
CA VAL A 120 -7.90 9.18 0.70
C VAL A 120 -9.09 9.47 -0.21
N LEU A 121 -9.68 10.65 -0.16
CA LEU A 121 -10.86 10.97 -0.97
C LEU A 121 -10.61 10.82 -2.48
N PRO A 122 -9.63 11.51 -3.09
CA PRO A 122 -9.37 11.33 -4.52
C PRO A 122 -8.95 9.90 -4.88
N ILE A 123 -8.24 9.22 -4.00
CA ILE A 123 -7.83 7.82 -4.21
C ILE A 123 -9.04 6.89 -4.16
N ALA A 124 -9.99 7.09 -3.24
CA ALA A 124 -11.22 6.31 -3.16
C ALA A 124 -12.10 6.48 -4.42
N ILE A 125 -12.19 7.70 -4.94
CA ILE A 125 -12.88 7.99 -6.18
C ILE A 125 -12.21 7.26 -7.35
N ASN A 126 -10.89 7.33 -7.45
CA ASN A 126 -10.12 6.64 -8.48
C ASN A 126 -10.28 5.11 -8.37
N ALA A 127 -10.18 4.56 -7.17
CA ALA A 127 -10.32 3.12 -6.94
C ALA A 127 -11.65 2.60 -7.47
N ARG A 128 -12.70 3.35 -7.27
CA ARG A 128 -14.00 2.99 -7.78
C ARG A 128 -14.09 3.10 -9.30
N SER A 129 -13.57 4.17 -9.87
CA SER A 129 -13.50 4.35 -11.33
C SER A 129 -12.75 3.20 -12.02
N GLU A 130 -11.71 2.70 -11.38
CA GLU A 130 -10.88 1.59 -11.86
C GLU A 130 -11.50 0.20 -11.59
N GLY A 131 -12.62 0.12 -10.89
CA GLY A 131 -13.32 -1.13 -10.64
C GLY A 131 -12.88 -1.92 -9.42
N PHE A 132 -12.13 -1.33 -8.50
CA PHE A 132 -11.78 -2.01 -7.24
C PHE A 132 -13.02 -2.25 -6.38
N LYS A 133 -13.11 -3.44 -5.79
CA LYS A 133 -14.27 -3.83 -4.96
C LYS A 133 -14.28 -3.10 -3.63
N SER A 134 -13.12 -2.85 -3.06
CA SER A 134 -12.98 -2.24 -1.74
C SER A 134 -11.71 -1.42 -1.63
N ILE A 135 -11.70 -0.52 -0.66
CA ILE A 135 -10.53 0.22 -0.24
C ILE A 135 -10.26 -0.08 1.24
N ILE A 136 -9.01 -0.33 1.59
CA ILE A 136 -8.58 -0.54 2.97
C ILE A 136 -7.80 0.70 3.39
N VAL A 137 -8.27 1.35 4.45
CA VAL A 137 -7.69 2.60 4.97
C VAL A 137 -7.69 2.57 6.50
N PRO A 138 -6.90 3.42 7.16
CA PRO A 138 -7.00 3.60 8.60
C PRO A 138 -8.40 4.02 9.03
N LEU A 139 -8.81 3.63 10.23
CA LEU A 139 -10.15 3.91 10.76
C LEU A 139 -10.50 5.39 10.72
N GLU A 140 -9.56 6.27 11.03
CA GLU A 140 -9.77 7.72 11.01
C GLU A 140 -10.05 8.26 9.59
N ASN A 141 -9.71 7.53 8.55
CA ASN A 141 -10.00 7.87 7.16
C ASN A 141 -11.29 7.23 6.62
N ALA A 142 -11.99 6.43 7.42
CA ALA A 142 -13.14 5.65 6.96
C ALA A 142 -14.27 6.54 6.38
N ASN A 143 -14.60 7.65 7.05
CA ASN A 143 -15.63 8.56 6.58
C ASN A 143 -15.28 9.20 5.25
N GLU A 144 -14.04 9.62 5.08
CA GLU A 144 -13.52 10.20 3.83
C GLU A 144 -13.59 9.18 2.68
N ALA A 145 -13.20 7.94 2.93
CA ALA A 145 -13.26 6.87 1.96
C ALA A 145 -14.70 6.55 1.56
N GLU A 146 -15.62 6.56 2.52
CA GLU A 146 -17.04 6.32 2.28
C GLU A 146 -17.66 7.42 1.41
N ILE A 147 -17.34 8.69 1.65
CA ILE A 147 -17.77 9.82 0.82
C ILE A 147 -17.32 9.61 -0.63
N GLY A 148 -16.05 9.23 -0.85
CA GLY A 148 -15.52 8.92 -2.18
C GLY A 148 -16.29 7.80 -2.89
N ARG A 149 -16.82 6.83 -2.16
CA ARG A 149 -17.66 5.76 -2.69
C ARG A 149 -19.11 6.20 -2.91
N ALA A 150 -19.65 7.00 -2.01
CA ALA A 150 -21.07 7.44 -2.06
C ALA A 150 -21.35 8.38 -3.22
N SER A 151 -20.41 9.25 -3.58
CA SER A 151 -20.57 10.21 -4.68
C SER A 151 -20.89 9.55 -6.03
N CYS A 152 -20.82 8.26 -6.09
CA CYS A 152 -21.14 7.49 -7.29
C CYS A 152 -22.43 6.67 -7.20
N ARG A 153 -23.05 6.54 -6.03
CA ARG A 153 -24.39 5.93 -5.92
C ARG A 153 -25.47 6.82 -6.53
N GLU A 154 -25.23 8.12 -6.58
CA GLU A 154 -26.17 9.11 -7.11
C GLU A 154 -26.15 9.22 -8.64
N ARG A 155 -25.24 8.54 -9.32
CA ARG A 155 -25.11 8.61 -10.78
C ARG A 155 -25.68 7.39 -11.53
N VAL A 156 -26.39 6.55 -10.82
CA VAL A 156 -27.05 5.40 -11.44
C VAL A 156 -28.50 5.75 -11.75
#